data_10b73e31520790b70364acb319128c4f
#
_entry.id   10b73e31520790b70364acb319128c4f
#
_cell.length_a   1.000
_cell.length_b   1.000
_cell.length_c   1.000
_cell.angle_alpha   90.00
_cell.angle_beta   90.00
_cell.angle_gamma   90.00
#
_symmetry.space_group_name_H-M   'P 1'
#
loop_
_entity.id
_entity.type
_entity.pdbx_description
1 polymer ?
#
loop_
_entity_poly.entity_id
_entity_poly.type
_entity_poly.pdbx_seq_one_letter_code
_entity_poly.pdbx_strand_id
1 'polypeptide(L)'
;LSDAQLARGRATIVNSRGLHARPCQALARIALAFAGEVEACCEGRRANAKSILELMTLSAGPGTVLEFTARGEGASALVGSLVGMVQAGFQEPD
;
A
#
# COMPACT_ATOMS: atom_id res chain seq x y z
N LEU A 1 -15.07 -16.79 7.81
CA LEU A 1 -14.26 -15.84 8.54
C LEU A 1 -15.03 -14.57 8.80
N SER A 2 -14.75 -13.98 9.91
CA SER A 2 -15.45 -12.77 10.30
C SER A 2 -14.85 -11.55 9.62
N ASP A 3 -15.66 -10.50 9.52
CA ASP A 3 -15.22 -9.20 9.01
C ASP A 3 -14.14 -8.58 9.90
N ALA A 4 -13.98 -9.09 11.13
CA ALA A 4 -12.95 -8.59 12.03
C ALA A 4 -11.55 -8.77 11.45
N GLN A 5 -11.38 -9.65 10.46
CA GLN A 5 -10.08 -9.86 9.80
C GLN A 5 -9.95 -9.08 8.50
N LEU A 6 -10.84 -8.16 8.24
CA LEU A 6 -10.73 -7.23 7.12
C LEU A 6 -10.32 -5.87 7.64
N ALA A 7 -9.29 -5.28 7.06
CA ALA A 7 -8.85 -3.94 7.43
C ALA A 7 -8.68 -3.08 6.20
N ARG A 8 -8.95 -1.79 6.35
CA ARG A 8 -8.76 -0.80 5.31
C ARG A 8 -8.08 0.42 5.87
N GLY A 9 -7.29 1.09 5.04
CA GLY A 9 -6.65 2.33 5.42
C GLY A 9 -6.25 3.11 4.20
N ARG A 10 -6.05 4.41 4.37
CA ARG A 10 -5.80 5.35 3.28
C ARG A 10 -4.67 6.26 3.67
N ALA A 11 -3.88 6.66 2.66
CA ALA A 11 -2.83 7.64 2.88
C ALA A 11 -2.60 8.41 1.60
N THR A 12 -2.28 9.69 1.74
CA THR A 12 -1.94 10.55 0.61
C THR A 12 -0.45 10.42 0.31
N ILE A 13 -0.10 10.25 -0.96
CA ILE A 13 1.29 10.20 -1.39
C ILE A 13 1.89 11.59 -1.26
N VAL A 14 2.98 11.71 -0.52
CA VAL A 14 3.61 13.01 -0.25
C VAL A 14 5.01 13.14 -0.86
N ASN A 15 5.63 12.04 -1.28
CA ASN A 15 6.96 12.11 -1.88
C ASN A 15 6.84 12.58 -3.34
N SER A 16 7.81 13.36 -3.78
CA SER A 16 7.72 14.06 -5.07
C SER A 16 7.67 13.12 -6.27
N ARG A 17 8.26 11.93 -6.14
CA ARG A 17 8.33 10.97 -7.26
C ARG A 17 7.19 9.96 -7.25
N GLY A 18 6.32 10.01 -6.26
CA GLY A 18 5.17 9.11 -6.19
C GLY A 18 5.57 7.64 -6.08
N LEU A 19 4.74 6.76 -6.62
CA LEU A 19 4.93 5.31 -6.56
C LEU A 19 5.85 4.82 -7.69
N HIS A 20 7.13 5.19 -7.62
CA HIS A 20 8.12 4.62 -8.52
C HIS A 20 8.63 3.28 -7.95
N ALA A 21 9.65 2.68 -8.58
CA ALA A 21 10.06 1.32 -8.26
C ALA A 21 10.44 1.10 -6.79
N ARG A 22 11.19 2.02 -6.19
CA ARG A 22 11.66 1.84 -4.81
C ARG A 22 10.50 1.79 -3.79
N PRO A 23 9.55 2.76 -3.79
CA PRO A 23 8.38 2.65 -2.92
C PRO A 23 7.57 1.38 -3.17
N CYS A 24 7.42 0.97 -4.42
CA CYS A 24 6.69 -0.26 -4.72
C CYS A 24 7.39 -1.48 -4.12
N GLN A 25 8.73 -1.54 -4.18
CA GLN A 25 9.47 -2.61 -3.54
C GLN A 25 9.26 -2.62 -2.02
N ALA A 26 9.27 -1.43 -1.41
CA ALA A 26 9.09 -1.32 0.03
C ALA A 26 7.71 -1.78 0.47
N LEU A 27 6.66 -1.38 -0.25
CA LEU A 27 5.29 -1.80 0.04
C LEU A 27 5.14 -3.32 -0.15
N ALA A 28 5.64 -3.83 -1.27
CA ALA A 28 5.53 -5.26 -1.58
C ALA A 28 6.25 -6.12 -0.54
N ARG A 29 7.39 -5.65 -0.03
CA ARG A 29 8.12 -6.40 0.99
C ARG A 29 7.27 -6.59 2.26
N ILE A 30 6.60 -5.54 2.69
CA ILE A 30 5.71 -5.62 3.85
C ILE A 30 4.54 -6.54 3.54
N ALA A 31 3.93 -6.38 2.38
CA ALA A 31 2.76 -7.17 2.01
C ALA A 31 3.09 -8.65 1.85
N LEU A 32 4.28 -8.98 1.32
CA LEU A 32 4.68 -10.37 1.12
C LEU A 32 4.88 -11.13 2.43
N ALA A 33 5.19 -10.43 3.52
CA ALA A 33 5.33 -11.05 4.83
C ALA A 33 3.97 -11.42 5.45
N PHE A 34 2.88 -10.95 4.87
CA PHE A 34 1.53 -11.20 5.36
C PHE A 34 0.92 -12.40 4.64
N ALA A 35 0.33 -13.33 5.39
CA ALA A 35 -0.18 -14.56 4.81
C ALA A 35 -1.47 -14.36 4.01
N GLY A 36 -2.25 -13.32 4.34
CA GLY A 36 -3.52 -13.06 3.68
C GLY A 36 -3.37 -12.23 2.41
N GLU A 37 -4.49 -11.74 1.92
CA GLU A 37 -4.53 -10.92 0.71
C GLU A 37 -4.35 -9.46 1.04
N VAL A 38 -3.62 -8.74 0.18
CA VAL A 38 -3.42 -7.30 0.32
C VAL A 38 -3.62 -6.65 -1.03
N GLU A 39 -4.51 -5.66 -1.08
CA GLU A 39 -4.80 -4.92 -2.30
C GLU A 39 -4.53 -3.44 -2.09
N ALA A 40 -4.00 -2.80 -3.12
CA ALA A 40 -3.86 -1.35 -3.16
C ALA A 40 -4.74 -0.79 -4.27
N CYS A 41 -5.34 0.35 -4.02
CA CYS A 41 -6.22 1.01 -4.98
C CYS A 41 -5.89 2.49 -5.06
N CYS A 42 -5.89 3.02 -6.28
CA CYS A 42 -5.66 4.44 -6.50
C CYS A 42 -6.51 4.88 -7.68
N GLU A 43 -7.40 5.83 -7.45
CA GLU A 43 -8.24 6.42 -8.50
C GLU A 43 -8.94 5.35 -9.34
N GLY A 44 -9.51 4.36 -8.67
CA GLY A 44 -10.27 3.29 -9.34
C GLY A 44 -9.44 2.16 -9.90
N ARG A 45 -8.12 2.29 -9.90
CA ARG A 45 -7.23 1.20 -10.34
C ARG A 45 -6.80 0.38 -9.15
N ARG A 46 -6.70 -0.92 -9.36
CA ARG A 46 -6.38 -1.89 -8.30
C ARG A 46 -5.11 -2.64 -8.62
N ALA A 47 -4.40 -3.02 -7.57
CA ALA A 47 -3.17 -3.80 -7.69
C ALA A 47 -3.05 -4.75 -6.51
N ASN A 48 -2.50 -5.93 -6.76
CA ASN A 48 -2.06 -6.83 -5.70
C ASN A 48 -0.83 -6.19 -5.05
N ALA A 49 -0.94 -5.83 -3.78
CA ALA A 49 0.15 -5.12 -3.11
C ALA A 49 1.40 -5.99 -2.93
N LYS A 50 1.30 -7.29 -3.15
CA LYS A 50 2.45 -8.20 -3.12
C LYS A 50 3.24 -8.20 -4.42
N SER A 51 2.74 -7.52 -5.46
CA SER A 51 3.37 -7.47 -6.78
C SER A 51 3.91 -6.09 -7.05
N ILE A 52 5.24 -5.99 -7.17
CA ILE A 52 5.90 -4.72 -7.51
C ILE A 52 5.39 -4.20 -8.85
N LEU A 53 5.29 -5.09 -9.84
CA LEU A 53 4.85 -4.68 -11.17
C LEU A 53 3.43 -4.16 -11.18
N GLU A 54 2.52 -4.82 -10.44
CA GLU A 54 1.14 -4.34 -10.38
C GLU A 54 1.05 -3.00 -9.66
N LEU A 55 1.79 -2.83 -8.57
CA LEU A 55 1.80 -1.55 -7.86
C LEU A 55 2.26 -0.42 -8.78
N MET A 56 3.23 -0.68 -9.64
CA MET A 56 3.72 0.32 -10.57
C MET A 56 2.66 0.73 -11.59
N THR A 57 1.74 -0.18 -11.93
CA THR A 57 0.67 0.14 -12.89
C THR A 57 -0.35 1.12 -12.32
N LEU A 58 -0.36 1.36 -11.02
CA LEU A 58 -1.27 2.34 -10.43
C LEU A 58 -0.95 3.76 -10.86
N SER A 59 0.28 4.02 -11.26
CA SER A 59 0.73 5.35 -11.68
C SER A 59 0.37 6.43 -10.67
N ALA A 60 0.48 6.09 -9.38
CA ALA A 60 0.05 6.98 -8.31
C ALA A 60 1.10 8.06 -8.07
N GLY A 61 0.73 9.30 -8.33
CA GLY A 61 1.62 10.44 -8.17
C GLY A 61 1.41 11.17 -6.84
N PRO A 62 2.23 12.19 -6.58
CA PRO A 62 2.08 12.96 -5.36
C PRO A 62 0.71 13.63 -5.29
N GLY A 63 0.14 13.67 -4.10
CA GLY A 63 -1.18 14.23 -3.87
C GLY A 63 -2.33 13.26 -4.07
N THR A 64 -2.09 12.08 -4.66
CA THR A 64 -3.14 11.09 -4.82
C THR A 64 -3.24 10.22 -3.57
N VAL A 65 -4.40 9.59 -3.39
CA VAL A 65 -4.68 8.76 -2.22
C VAL A 65 -4.54 7.29 -2.60
N LEU A 66 -3.73 6.57 -1.82
CA LEU A 66 -3.68 5.11 -1.88
C LEU A 66 -4.59 4.55 -0.81
N GLU A 67 -5.42 3.59 -1.19
CA GLU A 67 -6.23 2.85 -0.24
C GLU A 67 -5.75 1.41 -0.21
N PHE A 68 -5.50 0.89 0.99
CA PHE A 68 -5.10 -0.50 1.19
C PHE A 68 -6.23 -1.28 1.82
N THR A 69 -6.42 -2.51 1.35
CA THR A 69 -7.38 -3.44 1.95
C THR A 69 -6.62 -4.75 2.19
N ALA A 70 -6.72 -5.28 3.40
CA ALA A 70 -6.07 -6.54 3.75
C ALA A 70 -7.08 -7.47 4.38
N ARG A 71 -6.96 -8.78 4.06
CA ARG A 71 -7.80 -9.84 4.61
C ARG A 71 -6.93 -10.89 5.23
N GLY A 72 -7.16 -11.17 6.50
CA GLY A 72 -6.44 -12.21 7.22
C GLY A 72 -6.06 -11.76 8.61
N GLU A 73 -5.53 -12.68 9.38
CA GLU A 73 -5.11 -12.40 10.74
C GLU A 73 -4.00 -11.37 10.74
N GLY A 74 -4.13 -10.33 11.56
CA GLY A 74 -3.15 -9.25 11.60
C GLY A 74 -3.37 -8.16 10.56
N ALA A 75 -4.50 -8.18 9.85
CA ALA A 75 -4.76 -7.24 8.77
C ALA A 75 -4.66 -5.77 9.22
N SER A 76 -5.17 -5.45 10.40
CA SER A 76 -5.16 -4.07 10.89
C SER A 76 -3.74 -3.56 11.09
N ALA A 77 -2.87 -4.37 11.69
CA ALA A 77 -1.49 -3.99 11.90
C ALA A 77 -0.76 -3.84 10.58
N LEU A 78 -1.02 -4.73 9.62
CA LEU A 78 -0.42 -4.65 8.31
C LEU A 78 -0.79 -3.37 7.60
N VAL A 79 -2.09 -3.05 7.57
CA VAL A 79 -2.56 -1.82 6.92
C VAL A 79 -1.95 -0.60 7.59
N GLY A 80 -1.85 -0.61 8.92
CA GLY A 80 -1.19 0.48 9.63
C GLY A 80 0.25 0.70 9.19
N SER A 81 0.99 -0.40 8.98
CA SER A 81 2.37 -0.31 8.50
C SER A 81 2.45 0.27 7.10
N LEU A 82 1.56 -0.16 6.20
CA LEU A 82 1.55 0.36 4.83
C LEU A 82 1.20 1.85 4.80
N VAL A 83 0.16 2.23 5.54
CA VAL A 83 -0.26 3.63 5.64
C VAL A 83 0.86 4.49 6.20
N GLY A 84 1.50 4.02 7.28
CA GLY A 84 2.61 4.75 7.88
C GLY A 84 3.75 4.99 6.93
N MET A 85 4.07 4.01 6.09
CA MET A 85 5.13 4.13 5.11
C MET A 85 4.80 5.21 4.08
N VAL A 86 3.57 5.23 3.58
CA VAL A 86 3.13 6.26 2.63
C VAL A 86 3.17 7.63 3.26
N GLN A 87 2.65 7.76 4.49
CA GLN A 87 2.62 9.05 5.20
C GLN A 87 4.02 9.59 5.46
N ALA A 88 4.99 8.70 5.65
CA ALA A 88 6.39 9.10 5.85
C ALA A 88 7.11 9.42 4.55
N GLY A 89 6.40 9.40 3.41
CA GLY A 89 7.02 9.67 2.11
C GLY A 89 8.05 8.63 1.72
N PHE A 90 7.90 7.40 2.24
CA PHE A 90 8.83 6.30 2.03
C PHE A 90 10.25 6.65 2.48
N GLN A 91 10.37 7.66 3.34
CA GLN A 91 11.65 8.18 3.85
C GLN A 91 12.58 8.66 2.74
N GLU A 92 12.00 9.08 1.63
CA GLU A 92 12.77 9.65 0.53
C GLU A 92 13.02 11.12 0.76
N PRO A 93 14.23 11.61 0.47
CA PRO A 93 14.47 13.05 0.50
C PRO A 93 13.75 13.70 -0.68
N ASP A 94 13.25 14.89 -0.46
CA ASP A 94 12.64 15.69 -1.52
C ASP A 94 13.63 16.66 -2.11
#